data_74ed586ac9541206bfb8babd3c0fb877
#
_entry.id   74ed586ac9541206bfb8babd3c0fb877
#
_cell.length_a   1.000
_cell.length_b   1.000
_cell.length_c   1.000
_cell.angle_alpha   90.00
_cell.angle_beta   90.00
_cell.angle_gamma   90.00
#
_symmetry.space_group_name_H-M   'P 1'
#
loop_
_entity.id
_entity.type
_entity.pdbx_description
1 polymer ?
#
loop_
_entity_poly.entity_id
_entity_poly.type
_entity_poly.pdbx_seq_one_letter_code
_entity_poly.pdbx_strand_id
1 'polypeptide(L)'
;MVTLEAILERNNLNRAYKQVKANRGSPGVDGMTVDELLDYLRAHAVEIVETVKAGKYKPQPVRRVMIPKEEKGKFRPLGIPTAVDRVIQQAIAQKLSDEYEPVFSLHSHGFRPCRSCRTAIDEALDIANQGYVWVVDLDLSKFFDTVNHSKLLRLLSDKLKDGRVVSLIHKILRAPIQEGDKITPCEIGTPQGGPVSPVLANIMLNELDHELERRGHRFVRYADDMMIFCRSRKAAERTLRHLKPYVEGKLFLKLNEQKTKICRMTDPNLKFLGFGFWQSRGIVKARPHQKSKAKCRQRLKAITSRSRGRSLEAYRKELKAFVCGWVNYFAESSMAIFVRSTDEWLRRRIRQIYWKQWKKVRTKFAALRKLGVDDKVAWEWANTRKSYWHTANSWILSPSLTNGRLRELGWTCLGDVYK
;
A
#
# COMPACT_ATOMS: atom_id res chain seq x y z
N MET A 1 2.27 -3.96 30.11
CA MET A 1 3.57 -3.27 30.35
C MET A 1 4.61 -3.88 29.42
N VAL A 2 5.33 -3.08 28.67
CA VAL A 2 6.38 -3.53 27.73
C VAL A 2 7.70 -3.62 28.48
N THR A 3 8.20 -4.84 28.69
CA THR A 3 9.52 -5.13 29.28
C THR A 3 10.37 -5.88 28.27
N LEU A 4 11.68 -5.87 28.48
CA LEU A 4 12.61 -6.59 27.62
C LEU A 4 12.32 -8.10 27.67
N GLU A 5 11.98 -8.64 28.83
CA GLU A 5 11.60 -10.05 29.04
C GLU A 5 10.36 -10.40 28.23
N ALA A 6 9.32 -9.53 28.24
CA ALA A 6 8.11 -9.74 27.47
C ALA A 6 8.36 -9.72 25.95
N ILE A 7 9.28 -8.87 25.48
CA ILE A 7 9.68 -8.83 24.06
C ILE A 7 10.39 -10.14 23.67
N LEU A 8 11.32 -10.60 24.53
CA LEU A 8 12.15 -11.79 24.28
C LEU A 8 11.46 -13.11 24.66
N GLU A 9 10.22 -13.06 25.13
CA GLU A 9 9.42 -14.24 25.42
C GLU A 9 9.33 -15.15 24.17
N ARG A 10 9.51 -16.47 24.40
CA ARG A 10 9.54 -17.48 23.32
C ARG A 10 8.33 -17.40 22.39
N ASN A 11 7.14 -17.23 22.96
CA ASN A 11 5.90 -17.13 22.18
C ASN A 11 5.88 -15.87 21.31
N ASN A 12 6.34 -14.74 21.84
CA ASN A 12 6.43 -13.48 21.11
C ASN A 12 7.46 -13.56 19.97
N LEU A 13 8.64 -14.13 20.23
CA LEU A 13 9.67 -14.34 19.20
C LEU A 13 9.21 -15.31 18.11
N ASN A 14 8.53 -16.39 18.45
CA ASN A 14 7.97 -17.32 17.47
C ASN A 14 6.90 -16.66 16.59
N ARG A 15 6.03 -15.83 17.17
CA ARG A 15 5.04 -15.04 16.41
C ARG A 15 5.75 -14.06 15.46
N ALA A 16 6.78 -13.38 15.94
CA ALA A 16 7.60 -12.47 15.14
C ALA A 16 8.29 -13.19 13.97
N TYR A 17 8.93 -14.33 14.23
CA TYR A 17 9.53 -15.17 13.18
C TYR A 17 8.49 -15.57 12.12
N LYS A 18 7.33 -16.10 12.52
CA LYS A 18 6.27 -16.51 11.59
C LYS A 18 5.82 -15.32 10.70
N GLN A 19 5.68 -14.14 11.27
CA GLN A 19 5.30 -12.93 10.53
C GLN A 19 6.38 -12.51 9.53
N VAL A 20 7.66 -12.51 9.94
CA VAL A 20 8.79 -12.18 9.04
C VAL A 20 8.89 -13.17 7.89
N LYS A 21 8.73 -14.48 8.17
CA LYS A 21 8.71 -15.52 7.13
C LYS A 21 7.56 -15.36 6.16
N ALA A 22 6.35 -15.09 6.66
CA ALA A 22 5.16 -14.89 5.83
C ALA A 22 5.28 -13.69 4.87
N ASN A 23 5.97 -12.63 5.28
CA ASN A 23 6.19 -11.43 4.47
C ASN A 23 7.17 -11.64 3.30
N ARG A 24 7.94 -12.74 3.28
CA ARG A 24 8.87 -13.11 2.18
C ARG A 24 9.75 -11.95 1.71
N GLY A 25 10.24 -11.13 2.66
CA GLY A 25 11.05 -9.96 2.34
C GLY A 25 12.44 -10.33 1.79
N SER A 26 13.01 -9.45 0.97
CA SER A 26 14.36 -9.60 0.43
C SER A 26 15.44 -9.69 1.53
N PRO A 27 16.59 -10.34 1.30
CA PRO A 27 17.69 -10.42 2.25
C PRO A 27 18.28 -9.03 2.57
N GLY A 28 18.85 -8.91 3.78
CA GLY A 28 19.59 -7.73 4.23
C GLY A 28 21.00 -7.61 3.61
N VAL A 29 21.91 -7.01 4.35
CA VAL A 29 23.34 -6.89 3.95
C VAL A 29 24.10 -8.21 4.06
N ASP A 30 23.64 -9.10 4.92
CA ASP A 30 24.16 -10.45 5.17
C ASP A 30 23.81 -11.47 4.07
N GLY A 31 22.92 -11.10 3.15
CA GLY A 31 22.46 -11.99 2.09
C GLY A 31 21.51 -13.10 2.56
N MET A 32 21.25 -13.25 3.87
CA MET A 32 20.41 -14.30 4.44
C MET A 32 18.95 -14.14 4.01
N THR A 33 18.39 -15.19 3.44
CA THR A 33 16.98 -15.27 3.05
C THR A 33 16.09 -15.61 4.26
N VAL A 34 14.79 -15.39 4.12
CA VAL A 34 13.82 -15.80 5.16
C VAL A 34 13.63 -17.32 5.25
N ASP A 35 14.05 -18.06 4.24
CA ASP A 35 13.97 -19.54 4.24
C ASP A 35 15.11 -20.15 5.07
N GLU A 36 16.29 -19.53 5.06
CA GLU A 36 17.46 -19.94 5.86
C GLU A 36 17.35 -19.50 7.32
N LEU A 37 16.49 -18.52 7.62
CA LEU A 37 16.36 -17.90 8.95
C LEU A 37 16.03 -18.90 10.05
N LEU A 38 15.23 -19.95 9.79
CA LEU A 38 14.84 -20.91 10.81
C LEU A 38 16.04 -21.68 11.35
N ASP A 39 16.89 -22.18 10.45
CA ASP A 39 18.04 -23.00 10.83
C ASP A 39 19.09 -22.14 11.52
N TYR A 40 19.27 -20.93 11.08
CA TYR A 40 20.11 -19.94 11.77
C TYR A 40 19.61 -19.66 13.21
N LEU A 41 18.31 -19.40 13.39
CA LEU A 41 17.75 -19.15 14.71
C LEU A 41 17.83 -20.37 15.63
N ARG A 42 17.70 -21.60 15.11
CA ARG A 42 17.89 -22.83 15.92
C ARG A 42 19.29 -22.93 16.50
N ALA A 43 20.29 -22.52 15.76
CA ALA A 43 21.69 -22.56 16.19
C ALA A 43 22.05 -21.40 17.14
N HIS A 44 21.51 -20.19 16.92
CA HIS A 44 21.98 -18.96 17.55
C HIS A 44 20.96 -18.25 18.44
N ALA A 45 19.73 -18.74 18.59
CA ALA A 45 18.68 -18.02 19.33
C ALA A 45 19.06 -17.69 20.78
N VAL A 46 19.74 -18.60 21.48
CA VAL A 46 20.17 -18.39 22.87
C VAL A 46 21.18 -17.23 22.93
N GLU A 47 22.19 -17.26 22.09
CA GLU A 47 23.22 -16.23 21.99
C GLU A 47 22.62 -14.86 21.68
N ILE A 48 21.71 -14.80 20.70
CA ILE A 48 21.03 -13.56 20.32
C ILE A 48 20.25 -12.99 21.51
N VAL A 49 19.45 -13.82 22.18
CA VAL A 49 18.66 -13.41 23.35
C VAL A 49 19.54 -12.89 24.48
N GLU A 50 20.62 -13.61 24.82
CA GLU A 50 21.55 -13.18 25.87
C GLU A 50 22.30 -11.90 25.51
N THR A 51 22.68 -11.73 24.24
CA THR A 51 23.31 -10.49 23.73
C THR A 51 22.35 -9.30 23.84
N VAL A 52 21.05 -9.51 23.55
CA VAL A 52 20.02 -8.48 23.70
C VAL A 52 19.80 -8.14 25.18
N LYS A 53 19.65 -9.14 26.05
CA LYS A 53 19.49 -8.94 27.52
C LYS A 53 20.65 -8.20 28.14
N ALA A 54 21.88 -8.55 27.75
CA ALA A 54 23.11 -7.89 28.20
C ALA A 54 23.27 -6.47 27.65
N GLY A 55 22.34 -5.99 26.79
CA GLY A 55 22.46 -4.69 26.16
C GLY A 55 23.62 -4.59 25.16
N LYS A 56 24.22 -5.70 24.72
CA LYS A 56 25.36 -5.74 23.80
C LYS A 56 24.94 -5.92 22.34
N TYR A 57 23.65 -6.19 22.07
CA TYR A 57 23.14 -6.35 20.72
C TYR A 57 23.40 -5.09 19.86
N LYS A 58 23.96 -5.30 18.68
CA LYS A 58 24.22 -4.25 17.67
C LYS A 58 23.49 -4.64 16.38
N PRO A 59 22.44 -3.91 15.99
CA PRO A 59 21.79 -4.13 14.69
C PRO A 59 22.79 -3.99 13.56
N GLN A 60 22.65 -4.86 12.55
CA GLN A 60 23.48 -4.81 11.36
C GLN A 60 23.09 -3.59 10.48
N PRO A 61 23.97 -3.17 9.57
CA PRO A 61 23.64 -2.10 8.64
C PRO A 61 22.37 -2.41 7.84
N VAL A 62 21.56 -1.38 7.61
CA VAL A 62 20.32 -1.49 6.82
C VAL A 62 20.66 -1.31 5.35
N ARG A 63 20.37 -2.31 4.51
CA ARG A 63 20.61 -2.24 3.06
C ARG A 63 19.62 -1.29 2.40
N ARG A 64 20.11 -0.21 1.78
CA ARG A 64 19.28 0.76 1.05
C ARG A 64 19.02 0.30 -0.39
N VAL A 65 17.75 0.32 -0.79
CA VAL A 65 17.31 0.04 -2.16
C VAL A 65 16.38 1.17 -2.63
N MET A 66 16.62 1.67 -3.84
CA MET A 66 15.82 2.75 -4.43
C MET A 66 14.64 2.17 -5.21
N ILE A 67 13.41 2.40 -4.74
CA ILE A 67 12.18 1.96 -5.41
C ILE A 67 11.60 3.12 -6.22
N PRO A 68 11.26 2.93 -7.52
CA PRO A 68 10.65 3.98 -8.34
C PRO A 68 9.31 4.45 -7.74
N LYS A 69 9.13 5.77 -7.64
CA LYS A 69 7.83 6.38 -7.32
C LYS A 69 6.92 6.42 -8.56
N GLU A 70 5.66 6.82 -8.36
CA GLU A 70 4.71 7.03 -9.44
C GLU A 70 5.14 8.12 -10.43
N GLU A 71 5.83 9.13 -9.95
CA GLU A 71 6.40 10.21 -10.75
C GLU A 71 7.70 9.74 -11.40
N LYS A 72 7.77 9.86 -12.73
CA LYS A 72 8.97 9.49 -13.49
C LYS A 72 10.22 10.19 -12.94
N GLY A 73 11.28 9.43 -12.74
CA GLY A 73 12.57 9.94 -12.26
C GLY A 73 12.64 10.15 -10.75
N LYS A 74 11.56 9.95 -9.99
CA LYS A 74 11.60 10.00 -8.52
C LYS A 74 11.68 8.61 -7.92
N PHE A 75 12.50 8.47 -6.88
CA PHE A 75 12.70 7.23 -6.14
C PHE A 75 12.35 7.39 -4.67
N ARG A 76 12.00 6.28 -4.04
CA ARG A 76 11.82 6.17 -2.59
C ARG A 76 12.92 5.27 -2.04
N PRO A 77 13.73 5.73 -1.09
CA PRO A 77 14.68 4.87 -0.41
C PRO A 77 13.92 3.88 0.49
N LEU A 78 14.17 2.59 0.31
CA LEU A 78 13.68 1.53 1.18
C LEU A 78 14.87 0.96 1.93
N GLY A 79 14.79 0.86 3.25
CA GLY A 79 15.79 0.20 4.09
C GLY A 79 15.37 -1.24 4.36
N ILE A 80 16.26 -2.19 4.11
CA ILE A 80 16.04 -3.61 4.32
C ILE A 80 16.98 -4.08 5.45
N PRO A 81 16.50 -4.23 6.69
CA PRO A 81 17.28 -4.84 7.78
C PRO A 81 17.54 -6.33 7.51
N THR A 82 18.52 -6.92 8.19
CA THR A 82 18.75 -8.37 8.13
C THR A 82 17.54 -9.16 8.61
N ALA A 83 17.47 -10.44 8.26
CA ALA A 83 16.34 -11.26 8.65
C ALA A 83 16.22 -11.39 10.18
N VAL A 84 17.34 -11.47 10.89
CA VAL A 84 17.40 -11.50 12.36
C VAL A 84 16.93 -10.18 12.97
N ASP A 85 17.45 -9.04 12.49
CA ASP A 85 17.01 -7.72 12.95
C ASP A 85 15.51 -7.52 12.75
N ARG A 86 14.94 -8.02 11.64
CA ARG A 86 13.50 -7.98 11.42
C ARG A 86 12.70 -8.78 12.45
N VAL A 87 13.21 -9.92 12.91
CA VAL A 87 12.53 -10.69 13.98
C VAL A 87 12.52 -9.90 15.29
N ILE A 88 13.66 -9.31 15.67
CA ILE A 88 13.75 -8.48 16.88
C ILE A 88 12.84 -7.26 16.78
N GLN A 89 12.89 -6.55 15.66
CA GLN A 89 12.02 -5.39 15.41
C GLN A 89 10.53 -5.77 15.41
N GLN A 90 10.17 -6.93 14.85
CA GLN A 90 8.80 -7.42 14.84
C GLN A 90 8.35 -7.81 16.26
N ALA A 91 9.21 -8.41 17.06
CA ALA A 91 8.92 -8.74 18.46
C ALA A 91 8.66 -7.48 19.31
N ILE A 92 9.45 -6.42 19.08
CA ILE A 92 9.24 -5.10 19.69
C ILE A 92 7.92 -4.50 19.22
N ALA A 93 7.69 -4.48 17.89
CA ALA A 93 6.49 -3.89 17.28
C ALA A 93 5.19 -4.51 17.83
N GLN A 94 5.15 -5.82 18.04
CA GLN A 94 4.01 -6.52 18.62
C GLN A 94 3.66 -6.01 20.01
N LYS A 95 4.66 -5.91 20.90
CA LYS A 95 4.44 -5.44 22.27
C LYS A 95 4.15 -3.95 22.35
N LEU A 96 4.79 -3.13 21.51
CA LEU A 96 4.47 -1.71 21.42
C LEU A 96 3.05 -1.49 20.88
N SER A 97 2.62 -2.25 19.88
CA SER A 97 1.25 -2.15 19.35
C SER A 97 0.22 -2.45 20.43
N ASP A 98 0.40 -3.54 21.19
CA ASP A 98 -0.50 -3.91 22.27
C ASP A 98 -0.58 -2.82 23.37
N GLU A 99 0.55 -2.17 23.71
CA GLU A 99 0.64 -1.13 24.74
C GLU A 99 0.08 0.24 24.30
N TYR A 100 0.28 0.59 23.03
CA TYR A 100 -0.09 1.91 22.50
C TYR A 100 -1.48 1.95 21.86
N GLU A 101 -2.05 0.80 21.46
CA GLU A 101 -3.37 0.74 20.82
C GLU A 101 -4.47 1.45 21.62
N PRO A 102 -4.55 1.32 22.98
CA PRO A 102 -5.56 2.01 23.77
C PRO A 102 -5.42 3.54 23.84
N VAL A 103 -4.23 4.08 23.51
CA VAL A 103 -3.96 5.54 23.59
C VAL A 103 -3.88 6.21 22.24
N PHE A 104 -3.88 5.45 21.16
CA PHE A 104 -3.95 6.03 19.83
C PHE A 104 -5.31 6.65 19.57
N SER A 105 -5.32 7.83 18.96
CA SER A 105 -6.54 8.51 18.51
C SER A 105 -7.45 7.56 17.73
N LEU A 106 -8.76 7.68 17.94
CA LEU A 106 -9.76 6.94 17.17
C LEU A 106 -9.77 7.34 15.69
N HIS A 107 -9.24 8.49 15.34
CA HIS A 107 -9.16 9.05 13.99
C HIS A 107 -7.90 8.62 13.23
N SER A 108 -7.03 7.79 13.85
CA SER A 108 -5.84 7.21 13.25
C SER A 108 -6.10 5.78 12.79
N HIS A 109 -5.90 5.49 11.49
CA HIS A 109 -6.27 4.20 10.87
C HIS A 109 -5.09 3.38 10.34
N GLY A 110 -3.97 4.03 9.99
CA GLY A 110 -2.83 3.35 9.37
C GLY A 110 -2.05 2.46 10.33
N PHE A 111 -1.67 1.26 9.89
CA PHE A 111 -0.81 0.32 10.62
C PHE A 111 -1.34 -0.11 12.00
N ARG A 112 -2.64 -0.15 12.16
CA ARG A 112 -3.30 -0.54 13.42
C ARG A 112 -4.18 -1.78 13.21
N PRO A 113 -4.33 -2.65 14.23
CA PRO A 113 -5.23 -3.79 14.17
C PRO A 113 -6.69 -3.34 13.98
N CYS A 114 -7.46 -4.14 13.26
CA CYS A 114 -8.88 -3.88 12.96
C CYS A 114 -9.19 -2.55 12.23
N ARG A 115 -8.16 -1.86 11.73
CA ARG A 115 -8.25 -0.60 10.97
C ARG A 115 -7.74 -0.80 9.54
N SER A 116 -8.27 -0.03 8.61
CA SER A 116 -7.94 -0.18 7.18
C SER A 116 -8.11 1.14 6.43
N CYS A 117 -7.69 1.18 5.15
CA CYS A 117 -8.01 2.30 4.27
C CYS A 117 -9.53 2.52 4.16
N ARG A 118 -10.33 1.45 4.23
CA ARG A 118 -11.78 1.53 4.20
C ARG A 118 -12.33 2.30 5.40
N THR A 119 -11.97 1.90 6.63
CA THR A 119 -12.43 2.61 7.84
C THR A 119 -12.04 4.08 7.85
N ALA A 120 -10.89 4.43 7.27
CA ALA A 120 -10.48 5.83 7.09
C ALA A 120 -11.35 6.60 6.08
N ILE A 121 -11.73 5.95 4.98
CA ILE A 121 -12.61 6.56 3.96
C ILE A 121 -14.04 6.72 4.49
N ASP A 122 -14.57 5.73 5.21
CA ASP A 122 -15.91 5.77 5.78
C ASP A 122 -16.01 6.94 6.77
N GLU A 123 -15.05 7.08 7.69
CA GLU A 123 -15.00 8.20 8.62
C GLU A 123 -14.86 9.55 7.91
N ALA A 124 -14.03 9.64 6.86
CA ALA A 124 -13.89 10.86 6.06
C ALA A 124 -15.22 11.26 5.38
N LEU A 125 -16.00 10.29 4.91
CA LEU A 125 -17.33 10.52 4.33
C LEU A 125 -18.33 10.97 5.39
N ASP A 126 -18.32 10.35 6.57
CA ASP A 126 -19.20 10.71 7.68
C ASP A 126 -18.99 12.15 8.12
N ILE A 127 -17.72 12.57 8.29
CA ILE A 127 -17.37 13.95 8.63
C ILE A 127 -17.80 14.93 7.53
N ALA A 128 -17.54 14.60 6.27
CA ALA A 128 -17.92 15.45 5.14
C ALA A 128 -19.43 15.62 5.02
N ASN A 129 -20.21 14.55 5.27
CA ASN A 129 -21.67 14.58 5.23
C ASN A 129 -22.31 15.31 6.45
N GLN A 130 -21.53 15.54 7.52
CA GLN A 130 -21.90 16.45 8.62
C GLN A 130 -21.67 17.95 8.30
N GLY A 131 -21.31 18.27 7.05
CA GLY A 131 -21.12 19.64 6.58
C GLY A 131 -19.68 20.17 6.68
N TYR A 132 -18.70 19.33 7.03
CA TYR A 132 -17.27 19.69 7.06
C TYR A 132 -16.66 19.44 5.68
N VAL A 133 -16.99 20.29 4.72
CA VAL A 133 -16.67 20.09 3.29
C VAL A 133 -15.34 20.70 2.83
N TRP A 134 -14.67 21.47 3.67
CA TRP A 134 -13.35 22.01 3.40
C TRP A 134 -12.28 21.15 4.07
N VAL A 135 -11.24 20.83 3.34
CA VAL A 135 -10.18 19.90 3.77
C VAL A 135 -8.83 20.58 3.70
N VAL A 136 -8.06 20.45 4.77
CA VAL A 136 -6.61 20.64 4.73
C VAL A 136 -6.01 19.24 4.45
N ASP A 137 -5.56 19.02 3.21
CA ASP A 137 -4.80 17.84 2.79
C ASP A 137 -3.34 18.07 3.18
N LEU A 138 -2.93 17.49 4.30
CA LEU A 138 -1.65 17.75 4.94
C LEU A 138 -0.65 16.67 4.55
N ASP A 139 0.46 17.09 3.92
CA ASP A 139 1.59 16.21 3.54
C ASP A 139 2.83 16.58 4.36
N LEU A 140 3.41 15.60 5.03
CA LEU A 140 4.67 15.75 5.76
C LEU A 140 5.86 15.49 4.83
N SER A 141 6.83 16.39 4.84
CA SER A 141 8.00 16.27 3.96
C SER A 141 8.92 15.14 4.42
N LYS A 142 8.98 14.05 3.64
CA LYS A 142 9.88 12.91 3.90
C LYS A 142 9.78 12.42 5.36
N PHE A 143 8.57 12.26 5.88
CA PHE A 143 8.31 11.98 7.28
C PHE A 143 9.27 10.95 7.89
N PHE A 144 9.35 9.75 7.32
CA PHE A 144 10.22 8.68 7.83
C PHE A 144 11.71 9.05 7.84
N ASP A 145 12.16 9.91 6.93
CA ASP A 145 13.55 10.32 6.84
C ASP A 145 13.90 11.48 7.80
N THR A 146 12.87 12.10 8.43
CA THR A 146 13.05 13.32 9.24
C THR A 146 12.61 13.18 10.69
N VAL A 147 12.16 12.00 11.12
CA VAL A 147 11.80 11.75 12.52
C VAL A 147 12.99 12.04 13.45
N ASN A 148 12.79 12.94 14.40
CA ASN A 148 13.81 13.27 15.39
C ASN A 148 13.90 12.15 16.45
N HIS A 149 15.07 11.50 16.56
CA HIS A 149 15.28 10.39 17.48
C HIS A 149 15.09 10.80 18.93
N SER A 150 15.60 11.95 19.36
CA SER A 150 15.50 12.42 20.74
C SER A 150 14.03 12.65 21.16
N LYS A 151 13.23 13.27 20.26
CA LYS A 151 11.80 13.45 20.52
C LYS A 151 11.06 12.12 20.60
N LEU A 152 11.30 11.22 19.67
CA LEU A 152 10.66 9.90 19.66
C LEU A 152 11.05 9.08 20.89
N LEU A 153 12.34 9.05 21.26
CA LEU A 153 12.81 8.32 22.43
C LEU A 153 12.25 8.89 23.74
N ARG A 154 12.07 10.21 23.83
CA ARG A 154 11.38 10.85 24.94
C ARG A 154 9.94 10.36 25.07
N LEU A 155 9.16 10.36 23.97
CA LEU A 155 7.78 9.86 23.97
C LEU A 155 7.69 8.38 24.39
N LEU A 156 8.69 7.58 23.98
CA LEU A 156 8.79 6.19 24.43
C LEU A 156 9.11 6.10 25.92
N SER A 157 10.09 6.87 26.42
CA SER A 157 10.51 6.86 27.82
C SER A 157 9.43 7.37 28.77
N ASP A 158 8.60 8.32 28.34
CA ASP A 158 7.49 8.84 29.14
C ASP A 158 6.44 7.74 29.45
N LYS A 159 6.28 6.76 28.57
CA LYS A 159 5.32 5.66 28.71
C LYS A 159 5.97 4.33 29.13
N LEU A 160 7.13 4.00 28.56
CA LEU A 160 7.83 2.74 28.83
C LEU A 160 8.73 2.87 30.06
N LYS A 161 8.48 2.07 31.08
CA LYS A 161 9.28 2.09 32.31
C LYS A 161 10.61 1.31 32.19
N ASP A 162 10.78 0.46 31.17
CA ASP A 162 12.00 -0.30 30.93
C ASP A 162 12.95 0.42 29.97
N GLY A 163 13.96 1.10 30.52
CA GLY A 163 14.98 1.82 29.74
C GLY A 163 15.79 0.92 28.81
N ARG A 164 15.87 -0.39 29.05
CA ARG A 164 16.56 -1.35 28.17
C ARG A 164 15.84 -1.47 26.84
N VAL A 165 14.51 -1.42 26.84
CA VAL A 165 13.70 -1.43 25.62
C VAL A 165 13.94 -0.15 24.82
N VAL A 166 13.94 1.01 25.48
CA VAL A 166 14.21 2.31 24.83
C VAL A 166 15.61 2.33 24.23
N SER A 167 16.61 1.81 24.96
CA SER A 167 17.98 1.68 24.48
C SER A 167 18.08 0.76 23.25
N LEU A 168 17.36 -0.36 23.24
CA LEU A 168 17.33 -1.27 22.09
C LEU A 168 16.71 -0.60 20.86
N ILE A 169 15.59 0.12 21.03
CA ILE A 169 14.97 0.90 19.96
C ILE A 169 15.93 1.98 19.44
N HIS A 170 16.64 2.67 20.34
CA HIS A 170 17.64 3.66 19.94
C HIS A 170 18.75 3.06 19.06
N LYS A 171 19.26 1.87 19.43
CA LYS A 171 20.26 1.17 18.61
C LYS A 171 19.70 0.80 17.23
N ILE A 172 18.46 0.36 17.16
CA ILE A 172 17.79 0.06 15.88
C ILE A 172 17.64 1.32 15.01
N LEU A 173 17.26 2.45 15.59
CA LEU A 173 17.13 3.73 14.88
C LEU A 173 18.48 4.24 14.36
N ARG A 174 19.55 4.00 15.10
CA ARG A 174 20.92 4.39 14.73
C ARG A 174 21.69 3.37 13.90
N ALA A 175 21.05 2.26 13.53
CA ALA A 175 21.67 1.27 12.65
C ALA A 175 22.19 1.95 11.37
N PRO A 176 23.45 1.73 10.99
CA PRO A 176 24.03 2.35 9.79
C PRO A 176 23.26 1.98 8.53
N ILE A 177 23.34 2.83 7.52
CA ILE A 177 22.71 2.60 6.21
C ILE A 177 23.79 2.25 5.21
N GLN A 178 23.65 1.10 4.55
CA GLN A 178 24.54 0.66 3.48
C GLN A 178 23.90 0.86 2.11
N GLU A 179 24.60 1.58 1.23
CA GLU A 179 24.21 1.80 -0.16
C GLU A 179 25.40 1.42 -1.07
N GLY A 180 25.33 0.25 -1.71
CA GLY A 180 26.49 -0.38 -2.32
C GLY A 180 27.57 -0.66 -1.27
N ASP A 181 28.78 -0.17 -1.51
CA ASP A 181 29.93 -0.32 -0.58
C ASP A 181 30.01 0.78 0.48
N LYS A 182 29.16 1.82 0.36
CA LYS A 182 29.19 2.96 1.28
C LYS A 182 28.29 2.70 2.50
N ILE A 183 28.88 2.80 3.70
CA ILE A 183 28.18 2.74 4.98
C ILE A 183 28.14 4.16 5.57
N THR A 184 26.93 4.62 5.90
CA THR A 184 26.71 5.95 6.51
C THR A 184 25.96 5.80 7.84
N PRO A 185 26.34 6.56 8.89
CA PRO A 185 25.61 6.57 10.15
C PRO A 185 24.19 7.13 9.95
N CYS A 186 23.24 6.65 10.77
CA CYS A 186 21.87 7.14 10.79
C CYS A 186 21.66 7.96 12.07
N GLU A 187 21.53 9.28 11.94
CA GLU A 187 21.34 10.19 13.08
C GLU A 187 19.90 10.70 13.19
N ILE A 188 19.13 10.59 12.13
CA ILE A 188 17.74 11.07 12.03
C ILE A 188 16.93 10.14 11.14
N GLY A 189 15.65 10.05 11.41
CA GLY A 189 14.72 9.26 10.62
C GLY A 189 14.54 7.83 11.15
N THR A 190 13.60 7.12 10.57
CA THR A 190 13.33 5.70 10.80
C THR A 190 13.47 4.96 9.49
N PRO A 191 14.20 3.83 9.42
CA PRO A 191 14.36 3.08 8.18
C PRO A 191 13.00 2.69 7.59
N GLN A 192 12.69 3.16 6.37
CA GLN A 192 11.48 2.74 5.68
C GLN A 192 11.62 1.26 5.27
N GLY A 193 10.91 0.36 5.96
CA GLY A 193 10.92 -1.09 5.69
C GLY A 193 11.24 -1.96 6.90
N GLY A 194 11.66 -1.38 8.01
CA GLY A 194 11.77 -2.09 9.29
C GLY A 194 10.39 -2.36 9.91
N PRO A 195 10.13 -3.54 10.48
CA PRO A 195 8.84 -3.88 11.09
C PRO A 195 8.40 -2.96 12.23
N VAL A 196 9.33 -2.35 12.96
CA VAL A 196 9.02 -1.44 14.08
C VAL A 196 8.67 -0.02 13.61
N SER A 197 9.13 0.39 12.43
CA SER A 197 8.98 1.77 11.94
C SER A 197 7.52 2.26 11.85
N PRO A 198 6.53 1.44 11.43
CA PRO A 198 5.13 1.87 11.39
C PRO A 198 4.55 2.22 12.77
N VAL A 199 4.84 1.44 13.80
CA VAL A 199 4.33 1.72 15.16
C VAL A 199 5.04 2.92 15.77
N LEU A 200 6.34 3.09 15.53
CA LEU A 200 7.08 4.28 15.97
C LEU A 200 6.56 5.56 15.27
N ALA A 201 6.21 5.46 13.99
CA ALA A 201 5.57 6.53 13.24
C ALA A 201 4.23 6.94 13.87
N ASN A 202 3.39 5.97 14.23
CA ASN A 202 2.12 6.23 14.91
C ASN A 202 2.33 6.86 16.29
N ILE A 203 3.31 6.40 17.07
CA ILE A 203 3.64 6.99 18.38
C ILE A 203 4.03 8.46 18.23
N MET A 204 4.88 8.79 17.24
CA MET A 204 5.29 10.16 16.97
C MET A 204 4.12 11.05 16.54
N LEU A 205 3.26 10.55 15.66
CA LEU A 205 2.14 11.31 15.11
C LEU A 205 0.91 11.36 16.03
N ASN A 206 0.84 10.49 17.05
CA ASN A 206 -0.22 10.55 18.05
C ASN A 206 -0.21 11.86 18.85
N GLU A 207 0.95 12.48 19.02
CA GLU A 207 1.05 13.84 19.59
C GLU A 207 0.29 14.87 18.75
N LEU A 208 0.37 14.76 17.42
CA LEU A 208 -0.38 15.61 16.51
C LEU A 208 -1.88 15.31 16.57
N ASP A 209 -2.24 14.04 16.66
CA ASP A 209 -3.63 13.60 16.78
C ASP A 209 -4.28 14.19 18.03
N HIS A 210 -3.64 14.04 19.19
CA HIS A 210 -4.12 14.58 20.46
C HIS A 210 -4.21 16.12 20.45
N GLU A 211 -3.25 16.80 19.80
CA GLU A 211 -3.33 18.26 19.67
C GLU A 211 -4.51 18.70 18.80
N LEU A 212 -4.83 17.95 17.73
CA LEU A 212 -6.00 18.21 16.92
C LEU A 212 -7.30 17.95 17.68
N GLU A 213 -7.37 16.85 18.45
CA GLU A 213 -8.50 16.54 19.33
C GLU A 213 -8.69 17.62 20.40
N ARG A 214 -7.62 18.02 21.08
CA ARG A 214 -7.64 19.09 22.09
C ARG A 214 -8.18 20.42 21.55
N ARG A 215 -7.90 20.72 20.27
CA ARG A 215 -8.42 21.90 19.58
C ARG A 215 -9.82 21.72 19.01
N GLY A 216 -10.42 20.54 19.14
CA GLY A 216 -11.74 20.21 18.61
C GLY A 216 -11.80 20.07 17.08
N HIS A 217 -10.69 19.78 16.44
CA HIS A 217 -10.66 19.55 15.00
C HIS A 217 -11.15 18.14 14.64
N ARG A 218 -11.89 18.05 13.54
CA ARG A 218 -12.25 16.78 12.89
C ARG A 218 -11.15 16.44 11.90
N PHE A 219 -10.61 15.23 11.98
CA PHE A 219 -9.56 14.79 11.07
C PHE A 219 -9.60 13.28 10.86
N VAL A 220 -8.92 12.79 9.83
CA VAL A 220 -8.67 11.39 9.57
C VAL A 220 -7.21 11.24 9.17
N ARG A 221 -6.50 10.34 9.83
CA ARG A 221 -5.09 10.05 9.53
C ARG A 221 -4.88 8.59 9.14
N TYR A 222 -4.11 8.38 8.10
CA TYR A 222 -3.62 7.06 7.70
C TYR A 222 -2.10 7.11 7.52
N ALA A 223 -1.34 6.64 8.50
CA ALA A 223 0.11 6.83 8.59
C ALA A 223 0.48 8.33 8.57
N ASP A 224 1.25 8.77 7.57
CA ASP A 224 1.64 10.16 7.32
C ASP A 224 0.64 10.95 6.45
N ASP A 225 -0.31 10.28 5.80
CA ASP A 225 -1.39 10.94 5.05
C ASP A 225 -2.49 11.41 6.02
N MET A 226 -2.82 12.70 6.03
CA MET A 226 -3.80 13.29 6.95
C MET A 226 -4.74 14.28 6.25
N MET A 227 -6.03 14.17 6.54
CA MET A 227 -7.04 15.16 6.16
C MET A 227 -7.66 15.79 7.42
N ILE A 228 -7.64 17.12 7.50
CA ILE A 228 -8.31 17.88 8.58
C ILE A 228 -9.50 18.58 7.97
N PHE A 229 -10.67 18.44 8.58
CA PHE A 229 -11.95 18.89 8.03
C PHE A 229 -12.43 20.17 8.68
N CYS A 230 -12.92 21.12 7.88
CA CYS A 230 -13.42 22.41 8.29
C CYS A 230 -14.74 22.74 7.60
N ARG A 231 -15.56 23.60 8.21
CA ARG A 231 -16.82 24.07 7.63
C ARG A 231 -16.63 25.17 6.58
N SER A 232 -15.53 25.93 6.66
CA SER A 232 -15.25 27.02 5.74
C SER A 232 -13.78 27.07 5.34
N ARG A 233 -13.48 27.72 4.20
CA ARG A 233 -12.12 27.95 3.73
C ARG A 233 -11.29 28.76 4.73
N LYS A 234 -11.88 29.84 5.28
CA LYS A 234 -11.22 30.68 6.28
C LYS A 234 -10.84 29.88 7.54
N ALA A 235 -11.71 28.94 7.97
CA ALA A 235 -11.40 28.04 9.08
C ALA A 235 -10.22 27.12 8.74
N ALA A 236 -10.18 26.53 7.54
CA ALA A 236 -9.09 25.68 7.09
C ALA A 236 -7.75 26.44 7.02
N GLU A 237 -7.76 27.67 6.48
CA GLU A 237 -6.57 28.53 6.44
C GLU A 237 -6.04 28.88 7.84
N ARG A 238 -6.95 29.20 8.77
CA ARG A 238 -6.60 29.44 10.17
C ARG A 238 -6.03 28.18 10.83
N THR A 239 -6.66 27.02 10.62
CA THR A 239 -6.18 25.74 11.15
C THR A 239 -4.76 25.44 10.69
N LEU A 240 -4.49 25.54 9.39
CA LEU A 240 -3.16 25.29 8.84
C LEU A 240 -2.11 26.27 9.41
N ARG A 241 -2.46 27.57 9.51
CA ARG A 241 -1.57 28.60 10.08
C ARG A 241 -1.15 28.28 11.51
N HIS A 242 -2.08 27.80 12.34
CA HIS A 242 -1.78 27.48 13.74
C HIS A 242 -1.15 26.09 13.93
N LEU A 243 -1.34 25.18 12.96
CA LEU A 243 -0.78 23.84 13.05
C LEU A 243 0.70 23.80 12.64
N LYS A 244 1.10 24.63 11.67
CA LYS A 244 2.47 24.66 11.17
C LYS A 244 3.51 24.89 12.27
N PRO A 245 3.40 25.91 13.17
CA PRO A 245 4.37 26.08 14.27
C PRO A 245 4.41 24.90 15.23
N TYR A 246 3.28 24.21 15.46
CA TYR A 246 3.25 23.01 16.30
C TYR A 246 4.03 21.85 15.67
N VAL A 247 3.77 21.56 14.40
CA VAL A 247 4.44 20.47 13.67
C VAL A 247 5.95 20.74 13.57
N GLU A 248 6.35 21.98 13.25
CA GLU A 248 7.75 22.30 13.05
C GLU A 248 8.51 22.54 14.37
N GLY A 249 7.89 23.22 15.34
CA GLY A 249 8.55 23.58 16.59
C GLY A 249 8.44 22.56 17.72
N LYS A 250 7.36 21.76 17.77
CA LYS A 250 7.14 20.76 18.84
C LYS A 250 7.46 19.34 18.41
N LEU A 251 7.17 19.00 17.15
CA LEU A 251 7.40 17.67 16.62
C LEU A 251 8.70 17.56 15.78
N PHE A 252 9.31 18.71 15.45
CA PHE A 252 10.50 18.78 14.60
C PHE A 252 10.31 18.12 13.23
N LEU A 253 9.05 18.13 12.74
CA LEU A 253 8.67 17.63 11.41
C LEU A 253 8.48 18.82 10.48
N LYS A 254 8.65 18.60 9.17
CA LYS A 254 8.47 19.66 8.16
C LYS A 254 7.23 19.43 7.34
N LEU A 255 6.41 20.46 7.15
CA LEU A 255 5.31 20.43 6.21
C LEU A 255 5.83 20.51 4.77
N ASN A 256 5.22 19.76 3.89
CA ASN A 256 5.47 19.89 2.45
C ASN A 256 4.53 20.96 1.88
N GLU A 257 4.99 22.20 1.82
CA GLU A 257 4.18 23.35 1.36
C GLU A 257 3.70 23.21 -0.09
N GLN A 258 4.43 22.50 -0.94
CA GLN A 258 4.03 22.30 -2.34
C GLN A 258 2.87 21.31 -2.50
N LYS A 259 2.73 20.37 -1.58
CA LYS A 259 1.70 19.34 -1.63
C LYS A 259 0.56 19.59 -0.65
N THR A 260 0.85 20.19 0.52
CA THR A 260 -0.20 20.60 1.46
C THR A 260 -1.11 21.62 0.80
N LYS A 261 -2.40 21.34 0.77
CA LYS A 261 -3.38 22.21 0.10
C LYS A 261 -4.70 22.27 0.86
N ILE A 262 -5.38 23.39 0.65
CA ILE A 262 -6.75 23.60 1.14
C ILE A 262 -7.68 23.52 -0.06
N CYS A 263 -8.61 22.59 -0.02
CA CYS A 263 -9.57 22.38 -1.10
C CYS A 263 -10.93 21.92 -0.55
N ARG A 264 -11.93 21.87 -1.43
CA ARG A 264 -13.19 21.19 -1.09
C ARG A 264 -13.01 19.68 -1.14
N MET A 265 -13.77 18.95 -0.32
CA MET A 265 -13.80 17.48 -0.33
C MET A 265 -14.07 16.91 -1.74
N THR A 266 -14.86 17.62 -2.55
CA THR A 266 -15.20 17.21 -3.93
C THR A 266 -14.22 17.70 -5.00
N ASP A 267 -13.10 18.31 -4.62
CA ASP A 267 -12.07 18.75 -5.57
C ASP A 267 -11.56 17.55 -6.39
N PRO A 268 -11.56 17.63 -7.73
CA PRO A 268 -11.09 16.55 -8.60
C PRO A 268 -9.62 16.16 -8.36
N ASN A 269 -8.81 17.06 -7.82
CA ASN A 269 -7.40 16.83 -7.54
C ASN A 269 -7.15 16.27 -6.13
N LEU A 270 -8.15 16.26 -5.25
CA LEU A 270 -8.04 15.65 -3.94
C LEU A 270 -7.98 14.13 -4.10
N LYS A 271 -6.91 13.55 -3.57
CA LYS A 271 -6.69 12.10 -3.59
C LYS A 271 -6.27 11.64 -2.19
N PHE A 272 -7.13 10.93 -1.52
CA PHE A 272 -6.80 10.30 -0.23
C PHE A 272 -6.87 8.78 -0.37
N LEU A 273 -5.80 8.08 -0.04
CA LEU A 273 -5.69 6.61 -0.11
C LEU A 273 -6.12 6.01 -1.47
N GLY A 274 -5.89 6.75 -2.56
CA GLY A 274 -6.30 6.30 -3.90
C GLY A 274 -7.73 6.66 -4.29
N PHE A 275 -8.54 7.15 -3.37
CA PHE A 275 -9.90 7.61 -3.61
C PHE A 275 -9.94 9.10 -3.97
N GLY A 276 -10.94 9.50 -4.73
CA GLY A 276 -11.43 10.85 -4.90
C GLY A 276 -12.89 10.89 -4.46
N PHE A 277 -13.43 12.08 -4.32
CA PHE A 277 -14.76 12.27 -3.77
C PHE A 277 -15.65 13.04 -4.76
N TRP A 278 -16.95 12.88 -4.65
CA TRP A 278 -17.93 13.58 -5.48
C TRP A 278 -19.25 13.69 -4.73
N GLN A 279 -20.12 14.58 -5.14
CA GLN A 279 -21.40 14.81 -4.49
C GLN A 279 -22.55 14.41 -5.41
N SER A 280 -23.54 13.73 -4.86
CA SER A 280 -24.78 13.36 -5.52
C SER A 280 -25.95 13.57 -4.56
N ARG A 281 -26.93 14.35 -4.98
CA ARG A 281 -28.13 14.67 -4.16
C ARG A 281 -27.77 15.16 -2.73
N GLY A 282 -26.79 16.05 -2.63
CA GLY A 282 -26.33 16.58 -1.36
C GLY A 282 -25.35 15.67 -0.58
N ILE A 283 -25.23 14.40 -0.92
CA ILE A 283 -24.39 13.42 -0.21
C ILE A 283 -23.05 13.27 -0.89
N VAL A 284 -21.96 13.39 -0.11
CA VAL A 284 -20.58 13.12 -0.55
C VAL A 284 -20.35 11.60 -0.58
N LYS A 285 -19.81 11.10 -1.69
CA LYS A 285 -19.52 9.70 -1.93
C LYS A 285 -18.09 9.52 -2.41
N ALA A 286 -17.49 8.35 -2.13
CA ALA A 286 -16.19 7.97 -2.63
C ALA A 286 -16.27 7.38 -4.05
N ARG A 287 -15.22 7.57 -4.82
CA ARG A 287 -14.96 6.90 -6.10
C ARG A 287 -13.45 6.68 -6.27
N PRO A 288 -13.00 5.71 -7.08
CA PRO A 288 -11.59 5.63 -7.40
C PRO A 288 -11.11 6.93 -8.06
N HIS A 289 -10.01 7.50 -7.57
CA HIS A 289 -9.44 8.72 -8.14
C HIS A 289 -8.99 8.50 -9.59
N GLN A 290 -8.94 9.55 -10.43
CA GLN A 290 -8.56 9.42 -11.84
C GLN A 290 -7.18 8.79 -12.04
N LYS A 291 -6.20 9.14 -11.19
CA LYS A 291 -4.86 8.51 -11.20
C LYS A 291 -4.95 7.01 -10.90
N SER A 292 -5.82 6.57 -9.98
CA SER A 292 -6.02 5.16 -9.65
C SER A 292 -6.69 4.39 -10.79
N LYS A 293 -7.66 4.99 -11.48
CA LYS A 293 -8.29 4.44 -12.69
C LYS A 293 -7.30 4.28 -13.83
N ALA A 294 -6.46 5.30 -14.05
CA ALA A 294 -5.42 5.27 -15.08
C ALA A 294 -4.40 4.16 -14.84
N LYS A 295 -3.94 4.00 -13.59
CA LYS A 295 -3.06 2.90 -13.18
C LYS A 295 -3.69 1.53 -13.38
N CYS A 296 -4.96 1.38 -13.00
CA CYS A 296 -5.71 0.14 -13.25
C CYS A 296 -5.67 -0.23 -14.73
N ARG A 297 -6.05 0.70 -15.62
CA ARG A 297 -6.02 0.47 -17.07
C ARG A 297 -4.61 0.18 -17.59
N GLN A 298 -3.60 0.88 -17.09
CA GLN A 298 -2.20 0.62 -17.46
C GLN A 298 -1.76 -0.80 -17.04
N ARG A 299 -2.10 -1.23 -15.84
CA ARG A 299 -1.77 -2.58 -15.36
C ARG A 299 -2.52 -3.65 -16.15
N LEU A 300 -3.82 -3.48 -16.38
CA LEU A 300 -4.61 -4.37 -17.22
C LEU A 300 -4.02 -4.47 -18.65
N LYS A 301 -3.58 -3.32 -19.21
CA LYS A 301 -2.90 -3.27 -20.52
C LYS A 301 -1.61 -4.10 -20.49
N ALA A 302 -0.82 -3.98 -19.47
CA ALA A 302 0.42 -4.75 -19.31
C ALA A 302 0.14 -6.25 -19.14
N ILE A 303 -0.79 -6.64 -18.28
CA ILE A 303 -1.19 -8.04 -18.06
C ILE A 303 -1.68 -8.66 -19.39
N THR A 304 -2.56 -7.98 -20.11
CA THR A 304 -3.18 -8.46 -21.36
C THR A 304 -2.39 -8.13 -22.62
N SER A 305 -1.09 -7.90 -22.51
CA SER A 305 -0.23 -7.66 -23.68
C SER A 305 -0.06 -8.95 -24.49
N ARG A 306 -0.50 -8.93 -25.74
CA ARG A 306 -0.43 -10.07 -26.67
C ARG A 306 0.99 -10.54 -27.03
N SER A 307 1.99 -9.71 -26.72
CA SER A 307 3.40 -9.96 -27.08
C SER A 307 4.20 -10.67 -25.98
N ARG A 308 3.57 -11.06 -24.85
CA ARG A 308 4.28 -11.66 -23.70
C ARG A 308 4.61 -13.14 -23.86
N GLY A 309 4.12 -13.82 -24.89
CA GLY A 309 4.43 -15.23 -25.15
C GLY A 309 3.99 -16.22 -24.04
N ARG A 310 2.92 -15.89 -23.28
CA ARG A 310 2.45 -16.71 -22.16
C ARG A 310 1.28 -17.62 -22.54
N SER A 311 1.06 -18.67 -21.73
CA SER A 311 -0.13 -19.52 -21.83
C SER A 311 -1.39 -18.75 -21.43
N LEU A 312 -2.55 -19.14 -21.96
CA LEU A 312 -3.84 -18.55 -21.57
C LEU A 312 -4.12 -18.70 -20.08
N GLU A 313 -3.67 -19.79 -19.49
CA GLU A 313 -3.82 -20.03 -18.06
C GLU A 313 -3.03 -19.00 -17.22
N ALA A 314 -1.77 -18.73 -17.59
CA ALA A 314 -0.95 -17.72 -16.93
C ALA A 314 -1.57 -16.33 -17.02
N TYR A 315 -2.15 -15.97 -18.18
CA TYR A 315 -2.90 -14.71 -18.32
C TYR A 315 -4.10 -14.64 -17.38
N ARG A 316 -4.93 -15.70 -17.34
CA ARG A 316 -6.13 -15.78 -16.50
C ARG A 316 -5.78 -15.65 -15.01
N LYS A 317 -4.77 -16.39 -14.55
CA LYS A 317 -4.33 -16.35 -13.14
C LYS A 317 -3.86 -14.95 -12.72
N GLU A 318 -2.98 -14.32 -13.52
CA GLU A 318 -2.49 -12.97 -13.24
C GLU A 318 -3.61 -11.93 -13.29
N LEU A 319 -4.50 -12.04 -14.28
CA LEU A 319 -5.64 -11.12 -14.43
C LEU A 319 -6.61 -11.24 -13.27
N LYS A 320 -7.01 -12.46 -12.90
CA LYS A 320 -7.93 -12.72 -11.78
C LYS A 320 -7.39 -12.14 -10.47
N ALA A 321 -6.11 -12.43 -10.15
CA ALA A 321 -5.48 -11.92 -8.95
C ALA A 321 -5.50 -10.38 -8.89
N PHE A 322 -5.16 -9.72 -10.00
CA PHE A 322 -5.18 -8.25 -10.07
C PHE A 322 -6.59 -7.68 -9.97
N VAL A 323 -7.55 -8.22 -10.74
CA VAL A 323 -8.94 -7.74 -10.77
C VAL A 323 -9.58 -7.88 -9.39
N CYS A 324 -9.47 -9.05 -8.76
CA CYS A 324 -10.03 -9.27 -7.42
C CYS A 324 -9.40 -8.30 -6.40
N GLY A 325 -8.08 -8.16 -6.37
CA GLY A 325 -7.42 -7.24 -5.43
C GLY A 325 -7.82 -5.79 -5.64
N TRP A 326 -7.90 -5.32 -6.90
CA TRP A 326 -8.26 -3.94 -7.20
C TRP A 326 -9.74 -3.64 -6.92
N VAL A 327 -10.65 -4.53 -7.33
CA VAL A 327 -12.10 -4.34 -7.10
C VAL A 327 -12.42 -4.40 -5.62
N ASN A 328 -11.85 -5.35 -4.86
CA ASN A 328 -12.09 -5.45 -3.42
C ASN A 328 -11.59 -4.23 -2.65
N TYR A 329 -10.47 -3.62 -3.09
CA TYR A 329 -9.96 -2.39 -2.48
C TYR A 329 -10.94 -1.21 -2.64
N PHE A 330 -11.62 -1.11 -3.78
CA PHE A 330 -12.56 -0.03 -4.09
C PHE A 330 -14.04 -0.45 -4.01
N ALA A 331 -14.36 -1.60 -3.42
CA ALA A 331 -15.67 -2.25 -3.52
C ALA A 331 -16.87 -1.34 -3.19
N GLU A 332 -16.77 -0.52 -2.15
CA GLU A 332 -17.86 0.35 -1.68
C GLU A 332 -17.90 1.72 -2.35
N SER A 333 -17.03 1.94 -3.31
CA SER A 333 -17.00 3.21 -4.02
C SER A 333 -17.84 3.19 -5.31
N SER A 334 -18.31 4.36 -5.72
CA SER A 334 -19.09 4.53 -6.95
C SER A 334 -18.20 4.36 -8.17
N MET A 335 -18.22 3.16 -8.80
CA MET A 335 -17.38 2.90 -9.96
C MET A 335 -18.06 2.14 -11.13
N ALA A 336 -19.39 1.96 -11.12
CA ALA A 336 -20.12 1.18 -12.11
C ALA A 336 -19.82 1.60 -13.57
N ILE A 337 -19.79 2.89 -13.87
CA ILE A 337 -19.49 3.41 -15.22
C ILE A 337 -18.05 3.06 -15.64
N PHE A 338 -17.09 3.20 -14.70
CA PHE A 338 -15.70 2.86 -14.98
C PHE A 338 -15.53 1.36 -15.22
N VAL A 339 -16.19 0.52 -14.42
CA VAL A 339 -16.19 -0.94 -14.55
C VAL A 339 -16.71 -1.33 -15.92
N ARG A 340 -17.92 -0.85 -16.33
CA ARG A 340 -18.53 -1.15 -17.63
C ARG A 340 -17.59 -0.83 -18.78
N SER A 341 -17.13 0.42 -18.86
CA SER A 341 -16.27 0.90 -19.95
C SER A 341 -14.90 0.19 -19.99
N THR A 342 -14.39 -0.20 -18.82
CA THR A 342 -13.11 -0.92 -18.75
C THR A 342 -13.27 -2.37 -19.14
N ASP A 343 -14.38 -3.01 -18.79
CA ASP A 343 -14.67 -4.40 -19.14
C ASP A 343 -14.90 -4.58 -20.65
N GLU A 344 -15.60 -3.65 -21.30
CA GLU A 344 -15.75 -3.65 -22.76
C GLU A 344 -14.39 -3.64 -23.46
N TRP A 345 -13.52 -2.75 -23.04
CA TRP A 345 -12.16 -2.65 -23.54
C TRP A 345 -11.31 -3.89 -23.19
N LEU A 346 -11.45 -4.43 -21.96
CA LEU A 346 -10.69 -5.60 -21.48
C LEU A 346 -11.07 -6.85 -22.28
N ARG A 347 -12.36 -7.09 -22.51
CA ARG A 347 -12.85 -8.22 -23.34
C ARG A 347 -12.29 -8.17 -24.76
N ARG A 348 -12.24 -6.97 -25.36
CA ARG A 348 -11.58 -6.81 -26.66
C ARG A 348 -10.10 -7.19 -26.61
N ARG A 349 -9.37 -6.84 -25.55
CA ARG A 349 -7.97 -7.23 -25.38
C ARG A 349 -7.80 -8.73 -25.20
N ILE A 350 -8.70 -9.39 -24.48
CA ILE A 350 -8.70 -10.83 -24.30
C ILE A 350 -8.91 -11.54 -25.65
N ARG A 351 -9.91 -11.12 -26.43
CA ARG A 351 -10.14 -11.66 -27.78
C ARG A 351 -8.92 -11.47 -28.69
N GLN A 352 -8.23 -10.34 -28.56
CA GLN A 352 -6.99 -10.09 -29.31
C GLN A 352 -5.86 -11.07 -28.95
N ILE A 353 -5.79 -11.54 -27.67
CA ILE A 353 -4.81 -12.58 -27.26
C ILE A 353 -5.12 -13.89 -27.99
N TYR A 354 -6.38 -14.33 -27.98
CA TYR A 354 -6.78 -15.53 -28.70
C TYR A 354 -6.42 -15.45 -30.17
N TRP A 355 -6.80 -14.35 -30.83
CA TRP A 355 -6.53 -14.18 -32.25
C TRP A 355 -5.04 -14.15 -32.59
N LYS A 356 -4.21 -13.64 -31.70
CA LYS A 356 -2.74 -13.69 -31.85
C LYS A 356 -2.19 -15.08 -31.65
N GLN A 357 -2.73 -15.86 -30.70
CA GLN A 357 -2.27 -17.22 -30.44
C GLN A 357 -2.68 -18.21 -31.55
N TRP A 358 -3.81 -18.01 -32.18
CA TRP A 358 -4.27 -18.78 -33.33
C TRP A 358 -3.51 -18.44 -34.63
N LYS A 359 -2.27 -18.26 -34.58
CA LYS A 359 -1.36 -17.66 -35.55
C LYS A 359 -1.65 -18.01 -37.02
N LYS A 360 -1.83 -19.32 -37.35
CA LYS A 360 -2.04 -19.82 -38.71
C LYS A 360 -3.52 -19.89 -39.06
N VAL A 361 -3.86 -19.75 -40.35
CA VAL A 361 -5.24 -19.88 -40.88
C VAL A 361 -5.89 -21.18 -40.43
N ARG A 362 -5.20 -22.31 -40.59
CA ARG A 362 -5.68 -23.65 -40.15
C ARG A 362 -6.03 -23.66 -38.65
N THR A 363 -5.21 -23.03 -37.80
CA THR A 363 -5.46 -22.96 -36.35
C THR A 363 -6.65 -22.08 -36.03
N LYS A 364 -6.80 -20.92 -36.70
CA LYS A 364 -7.96 -20.03 -36.58
C LYS A 364 -9.24 -20.75 -37.00
N PHE A 365 -9.24 -21.42 -38.12
CA PHE A 365 -10.36 -22.21 -38.60
C PHE A 365 -10.78 -23.27 -37.59
N ALA A 366 -9.86 -24.14 -37.17
CA ALA A 366 -10.14 -25.19 -36.17
C ALA A 366 -10.67 -24.59 -34.85
N ALA A 367 -10.13 -23.45 -34.38
CA ALA A 367 -10.58 -22.79 -33.19
C ALA A 367 -11.99 -22.21 -33.35
N LEU A 368 -12.32 -21.61 -34.49
CA LEU A 368 -13.65 -21.08 -34.77
C LEU A 368 -14.70 -22.20 -34.85
N ARG A 369 -14.32 -23.35 -35.52
CA ARG A 369 -15.19 -24.53 -35.54
C ARG A 369 -15.48 -25.07 -34.14
N LYS A 370 -14.44 -25.19 -33.30
CA LYS A 370 -14.60 -25.60 -31.90
C LYS A 370 -15.51 -24.63 -31.09
N LEU A 371 -15.61 -23.40 -31.53
CA LEU A 371 -16.52 -22.37 -30.94
C LEU A 371 -17.95 -22.42 -31.53
N GLY A 372 -18.24 -23.37 -32.45
CA GLY A 372 -19.54 -23.59 -33.02
C GLY A 372 -19.84 -22.73 -34.27
N VAL A 373 -18.82 -22.18 -34.93
CA VAL A 373 -19.00 -21.43 -36.18
C VAL A 373 -19.09 -22.43 -37.35
N ASP A 374 -20.02 -22.18 -38.29
CA ASP A 374 -20.17 -22.96 -39.50
C ASP A 374 -18.88 -23.05 -40.34
N ASP A 375 -18.68 -24.15 -41.09
CA ASP A 375 -17.45 -24.42 -41.84
C ASP A 375 -17.10 -23.32 -42.85
N LYS A 376 -18.06 -22.91 -43.69
CA LYS A 376 -17.81 -21.93 -44.71
C LYS A 376 -17.47 -20.59 -44.08
N VAL A 377 -18.23 -20.18 -43.09
CA VAL A 377 -18.05 -18.94 -42.33
C VAL A 377 -16.73 -18.95 -41.56
N ALA A 378 -16.37 -20.07 -40.92
CA ALA A 378 -15.11 -20.22 -40.19
C ALA A 378 -13.89 -20.12 -41.11
N TRP A 379 -13.99 -20.66 -42.33
CA TRP A 379 -12.93 -20.56 -43.32
C TRP A 379 -12.74 -19.12 -43.84
N GLU A 380 -13.82 -18.45 -44.16
CA GLU A 380 -13.81 -17.03 -44.54
C GLU A 380 -13.20 -16.14 -43.45
N TRP A 381 -13.65 -16.32 -42.23
CA TRP A 381 -13.18 -15.55 -41.08
C TRP A 381 -11.71 -15.81 -40.75
N ALA A 382 -11.24 -17.08 -40.86
CA ALA A 382 -9.86 -17.43 -40.60
C ALA A 382 -8.88 -16.75 -41.55
N ASN A 383 -9.31 -16.49 -42.81
CA ASN A 383 -8.55 -15.82 -43.83
C ASN A 383 -8.52 -14.29 -43.75
N THR A 384 -9.23 -13.68 -42.77
CA THR A 384 -9.24 -12.21 -42.65
C THR A 384 -7.83 -11.64 -42.51
N ARG A 385 -7.54 -10.58 -43.26
CA ARG A 385 -6.28 -9.81 -43.24
C ARG A 385 -6.34 -8.59 -42.30
N LYS A 386 -7.48 -8.34 -41.65
CA LYS A 386 -7.66 -7.21 -40.74
C LYS A 386 -6.73 -7.34 -39.52
N SER A 387 -6.35 -6.19 -38.92
CA SER A 387 -5.48 -6.16 -37.75
C SER A 387 -6.08 -6.92 -36.57
N TYR A 388 -5.24 -7.43 -35.69
CA TYR A 388 -5.66 -8.15 -34.47
C TYR A 388 -6.64 -7.33 -33.61
N TRP A 389 -6.43 -6.02 -33.52
CA TRP A 389 -7.28 -5.12 -32.73
C TRP A 389 -8.64 -4.91 -33.39
N HIS A 390 -8.68 -4.79 -34.71
CA HIS A 390 -9.93 -4.70 -35.43
C HIS A 390 -10.75 -5.97 -35.29
N THR A 391 -10.15 -7.13 -35.59
CA THR A 391 -10.82 -8.44 -35.53
C THR A 391 -11.33 -8.77 -34.12
N ALA A 392 -10.63 -8.34 -33.07
CA ALA A 392 -11.03 -8.56 -31.68
C ALA A 392 -12.36 -7.89 -31.28
N ASN A 393 -12.85 -6.92 -32.05
CA ASN A 393 -14.15 -6.27 -31.83
C ASN A 393 -15.06 -6.35 -33.06
N SER A 394 -14.81 -7.29 -33.96
CA SER A 394 -15.61 -7.50 -35.16
C SER A 394 -16.68 -8.58 -34.93
N TRP A 395 -17.55 -8.70 -35.91
CA TRP A 395 -18.52 -9.78 -36.03
C TRP A 395 -17.91 -11.18 -36.11
N ILE A 396 -16.57 -11.29 -36.23
CA ILE A 396 -15.82 -12.57 -36.19
C ILE A 396 -15.68 -13.06 -34.73
N LEU A 397 -15.07 -12.28 -33.87
CA LEU A 397 -14.73 -12.72 -32.51
C LEU A 397 -15.75 -12.32 -31.44
N SER A 398 -16.55 -11.30 -31.68
CA SER A 398 -17.56 -10.92 -30.69
C SER A 398 -18.65 -11.96 -30.48
N PRO A 399 -19.22 -12.59 -31.52
CA PRO A 399 -20.18 -13.69 -31.37
C PRO A 399 -19.52 -15.02 -31.01
N SER A 400 -18.30 -15.29 -31.49
CA SER A 400 -17.61 -16.56 -31.23
C SER A 400 -17.08 -16.65 -29.80
N LEU A 401 -16.59 -15.53 -29.25
CA LEU A 401 -16.11 -15.40 -27.86
C LEU A 401 -16.98 -14.39 -27.11
N THR A 402 -18.23 -14.79 -26.87
CA THR A 402 -19.18 -13.99 -26.09
C THR A 402 -18.71 -13.72 -24.67
N ASN A 403 -19.35 -12.80 -23.95
CA ASN A 403 -19.02 -12.51 -22.57
C ASN A 403 -19.25 -13.75 -21.66
N GLY A 404 -20.34 -14.52 -21.89
CA GLY A 404 -20.59 -15.79 -21.20
C GLY A 404 -19.47 -16.78 -21.42
N ARG A 405 -19.11 -17.00 -22.69
CA ARG A 405 -18.05 -17.95 -23.05
C ARG A 405 -16.66 -17.56 -22.48
N LEU A 406 -16.35 -16.29 -22.41
CA LEU A 406 -15.11 -15.86 -21.76
C LEU A 406 -15.12 -16.20 -20.26
N ARG A 407 -16.26 -16.09 -19.56
CA ARG A 407 -16.41 -16.53 -18.16
C ARG A 407 -16.25 -18.04 -18.02
N GLU A 408 -16.90 -18.83 -18.86
CA GLU A 408 -16.77 -20.30 -18.91
C GLU A 408 -15.30 -20.72 -19.12
N LEU A 409 -14.57 -19.97 -19.94
CA LEU A 409 -13.13 -20.18 -20.18
C LEU A 409 -12.26 -19.67 -19.01
N GLY A 410 -12.83 -19.19 -17.93
CA GLY A 410 -12.13 -18.79 -16.70
C GLY A 410 -11.56 -17.37 -16.71
N TRP A 411 -11.98 -16.50 -17.63
CA TRP A 411 -11.61 -15.07 -17.59
C TRP A 411 -12.46 -14.32 -16.57
N THR A 412 -11.81 -13.42 -15.83
CA THR A 412 -12.46 -12.57 -14.83
C THR A 412 -12.29 -11.12 -15.24
N CYS A 413 -13.41 -10.41 -15.41
CA CYS A 413 -13.47 -8.97 -15.63
C CYS A 413 -13.84 -8.24 -14.34
N LEU A 414 -13.77 -6.90 -14.32
CA LEU A 414 -14.05 -6.13 -13.10
C LEU A 414 -15.52 -6.29 -12.65
N GLY A 415 -16.47 -6.30 -13.61
CA GLY A 415 -17.90 -6.48 -13.31
C GLY A 415 -18.28 -7.88 -12.84
N ASP A 416 -17.40 -8.87 -12.96
CA ASP A 416 -17.64 -10.21 -12.41
C ASP A 416 -17.39 -10.23 -10.88
N VAL A 417 -16.65 -9.24 -10.36
CA VAL A 417 -16.27 -9.10 -8.95
C VAL A 417 -17.02 -7.93 -8.29
N TYR A 418 -17.25 -6.85 -9.02
CA TYR A 418 -17.96 -5.67 -8.53
C TYR A 418 -19.48 -5.95 -8.50
N LYS A 419 -20.05 -5.95 -7.29
CA LYS A 419 -21.49 -6.18 -7.04
C LYS A 419 -22.26 -4.88 -6.88
#